data_ee445b0ac58f7378aff5f932e6637703
#
_entry.id   ee445b0ac58f7378aff5f932e6637703
#
_cell.length_a   1.000
_cell.length_b   1.000
_cell.length_c   1.000
_cell.angle_alpha   90.00
_cell.angle_beta   90.00
_cell.angle_gamma   90.00
#
_symmetry.space_group_name_H-M   'P 1'
#
loop_
_entity.id
_entity.type
_entity.pdbx_description
1 polymer ?
#
loop_
_entity_poly.entity_id
_entity_poly.type
_entity_poly.pdbx_seq_one_letter_code
_entity_poly.pdbx_strand_id
1 'polypeptide(L)'
;MTRLLTFLLLLLSATLAGCSQGVDNEHVRVDVIEERPKPFNVSATPLPLASAYLRSATAQGLVTFDEKGRVAPGLASRWIVNDDGMSYIFRLNKARWNDGRELNAQEVAQLLTRRISELKKGRLGSELAVIDRVVAMTGKVVEIRLKAPMPYLLELLALPEFGLLRRGAGSGPMQAKKLGQAMQLRRNEMDAEGTAVLGTATVTLRRGEASLVLARYVLGQTDLIEGGRFETFPLLEAAKINANEIQFDAVPGLFGLMVVQAGPFLANKDNRTAIAMAIDRPKLLTAFDIVAWRETVTLVPESLPNRADIARPNWAAPSMDQRRSMAAANIANWKRANGAIRPLRVALPRGYGSRIFFARLRADLAAVGVDIERVTADRPHDLRLIDLTAQQSSPAWYLDQLSCKFAAICSARADAIVAEARMTKDMAMRVQLLGQAEAELQSTLGFIPIANPLRWSVVRPGLLGHFANGRGWHLLQYLGRDPT
;
A
#
# COMPACT_ATOMS: atom_id res chain seq x y z
N MET A 1 -34.52 -21.18 -54.87
CA MET A 1 -33.19 -20.78 -54.39
C MET A 1 -33.22 -19.46 -53.61
N THR A 2 -34.06 -18.49 -53.91
CA THR A 2 -34.15 -17.19 -53.27
C THR A 2 -34.62 -17.19 -51.79
N ARG A 3 -35.53 -18.12 -51.40
CA ARG A 3 -36.05 -18.20 -50.01
C ARG A 3 -35.05 -18.85 -49.03
N LEU A 4 -34.11 -19.67 -49.49
CA LEU A 4 -33.09 -20.27 -48.65
C LEU A 4 -31.96 -19.28 -48.34
N LEU A 5 -31.62 -18.36 -49.27
CA LEU A 5 -30.64 -17.31 -49.07
C LEU A 5 -31.09 -16.26 -48.06
N THR A 6 -32.36 -15.90 -48.04
CA THR A 6 -32.95 -14.95 -47.08
C THR A 6 -32.97 -15.51 -45.65
N PHE A 7 -33.19 -16.81 -45.46
CA PHE A 7 -33.13 -17.45 -44.16
C PHE A 7 -31.71 -17.57 -43.62
N LEU A 8 -30.73 -17.78 -44.49
CA LEU A 8 -29.30 -17.84 -44.10
C LEU A 8 -28.76 -16.46 -43.73
N LEU A 9 -29.19 -15.37 -44.37
CA LEU A 9 -28.82 -13.99 -44.00
C LEU A 9 -29.46 -13.54 -42.69
N LEU A 10 -30.68 -14.00 -42.35
CA LEU A 10 -31.30 -13.71 -41.05
C LEU A 10 -30.67 -14.47 -39.88
N LEU A 11 -30.11 -15.67 -40.10
CA LEU A 11 -29.37 -16.39 -39.09
C LEU A 11 -27.94 -15.81 -38.86
N LEU A 12 -27.34 -15.20 -39.88
CA LEU A 12 -26.01 -14.57 -39.73
C LEU A 12 -26.07 -13.21 -39.03
N SER A 13 -27.20 -12.52 -39.06
CA SER A 13 -27.39 -11.24 -38.33
C SER A 13 -27.70 -11.40 -36.86
N ALA A 14 -28.08 -12.58 -36.40
CA ALA A 14 -28.38 -12.86 -34.98
C ALA A 14 -27.09 -13.11 -34.14
N THR A 15 -25.94 -13.33 -34.78
CA THR A 15 -24.69 -13.61 -34.08
C THR A 15 -23.81 -12.38 -33.78
N LEU A 16 -24.22 -11.21 -34.23
CA LEU A 16 -23.47 -9.94 -34.00
C LEU A 16 -24.00 -9.10 -32.84
N ALA A 17 -25.03 -9.55 -32.12
CA ALA A 17 -25.40 -9.01 -30.83
C ALA A 17 -24.47 -9.59 -29.74
N GLY A 18 -23.18 -9.39 -29.88
CA GLY A 18 -22.21 -9.43 -28.77
C GLY A 18 -22.57 -8.25 -27.87
N CYS A 19 -23.60 -8.40 -27.03
CA CYS A 19 -23.83 -7.51 -25.92
C CYS A 19 -22.55 -7.45 -25.12
N SER A 20 -21.83 -6.33 -25.16
CA SER A 20 -20.96 -5.95 -24.06
C SER A 20 -21.88 -5.94 -22.84
N GLN A 21 -21.87 -7.02 -22.06
CA GLN A 21 -22.62 -7.04 -20.81
C GLN A 21 -22.03 -5.91 -19.97
N GLY A 22 -22.76 -4.79 -19.89
CA GLY A 22 -22.43 -3.70 -18.98
C GLY A 22 -22.30 -4.25 -17.57
N VAL A 23 -21.53 -3.55 -16.74
CA VAL A 23 -21.41 -3.94 -15.31
C VAL A 23 -22.79 -3.85 -14.66
N ASP A 24 -23.17 -4.90 -13.96
CA ASP A 24 -24.31 -4.85 -13.05
C ASP A 24 -23.86 -4.16 -11.75
N ASN A 25 -24.12 -2.86 -11.66
CA ASN A 25 -23.74 -2.04 -10.51
C ASN A 25 -24.51 -2.40 -9.22
N GLU A 26 -25.56 -3.22 -9.29
CA GLU A 26 -26.24 -3.77 -8.12
C GLU A 26 -25.55 -5.04 -7.59
N HIS A 27 -24.77 -5.74 -8.42
CA HIS A 27 -24.11 -7.00 -8.07
C HIS A 27 -22.63 -7.02 -8.48
N VAL A 28 -21.82 -6.15 -7.87
CA VAL A 28 -20.40 -5.98 -8.20
C VAL A 28 -19.56 -7.15 -7.68
N ARG A 29 -18.69 -7.70 -8.53
CA ARG A 29 -17.78 -8.80 -8.20
C ARG A 29 -16.34 -8.28 -8.15
N VAL A 30 -15.74 -8.37 -6.98
CA VAL A 30 -14.37 -7.90 -6.70
C VAL A 30 -13.46 -9.08 -6.38
N ASP A 31 -12.35 -9.17 -7.11
CA ASP A 31 -11.27 -10.11 -6.80
C ASP A 31 -10.01 -9.36 -6.35
N VAL A 32 -9.42 -9.77 -5.24
CA VAL A 32 -8.16 -9.22 -4.71
C VAL A 32 -7.02 -10.17 -5.01
N ILE A 33 -5.96 -9.65 -5.64
CA ILE A 33 -4.74 -10.41 -5.91
C ILE A 33 -3.94 -10.57 -4.61
N GLU A 34 -3.65 -11.81 -4.25
CA GLU A 34 -2.73 -12.19 -3.16
C GLU A 34 -1.79 -13.29 -3.64
N GLU A 35 -0.48 -13.20 -3.37
CA GLU A 35 0.50 -14.23 -3.75
C GLU A 35 0.20 -15.59 -3.10
N ARG A 36 -0.30 -15.57 -1.86
CA ARG A 36 -0.70 -16.75 -1.08
C ARG A 36 -2.04 -16.45 -0.40
N PRO A 37 -3.15 -16.66 -1.10
CA PRO A 37 -4.47 -16.34 -0.57
C PRO A 37 -4.76 -17.13 0.72
N LYS A 38 -5.04 -16.42 1.81
CA LYS A 38 -5.42 -17.00 3.10
C LYS A 38 -6.92 -16.84 3.34
N PRO A 39 -7.55 -17.67 4.16
CA PRO A 39 -8.92 -17.44 4.60
C PRO A 39 -9.12 -16.03 5.15
N PHE A 40 -10.31 -15.45 4.90
CA PHE A 40 -10.63 -14.14 5.45
C PHE A 40 -10.54 -14.14 6.98
N ASN A 41 -9.78 -13.20 7.52
CA ASN A 41 -9.61 -13.00 8.96
C ASN A 41 -9.48 -11.51 9.27
N VAL A 42 -10.59 -10.88 9.61
CA VAL A 42 -10.65 -9.44 9.95
C VAL A 42 -9.94 -9.09 11.26
N SER A 43 -9.57 -10.07 12.07
CA SER A 43 -8.84 -9.87 13.33
C SER A 43 -7.33 -10.12 13.20
N ALA A 44 -6.83 -10.54 12.03
CA ALA A 44 -5.41 -10.82 11.82
C ALA A 44 -4.54 -9.56 12.03
N THR A 45 -3.30 -9.78 12.46
CA THR A 45 -2.27 -8.73 12.58
C THR A 45 -0.93 -9.33 12.12
N PRO A 46 -0.36 -8.87 10.97
CA PRO A 46 -0.92 -7.92 10.02
C PRO A 46 -2.15 -8.45 9.28
N LEU A 47 -3.00 -7.55 8.78
CA LEU A 47 -4.16 -7.91 7.96
C LEU A 47 -3.70 -8.34 6.56
N PRO A 48 -4.12 -9.51 6.03
CA PRO A 48 -4.05 -9.80 4.60
C PRO A 48 -4.89 -8.80 3.80
N LEU A 49 -4.51 -8.51 2.55
CA LEU A 49 -5.12 -7.43 1.76
C LEU A 49 -6.64 -7.61 1.61
N ALA A 50 -7.11 -8.79 1.20
CA ALA A 50 -8.55 -9.07 1.07
C ALA A 50 -9.29 -8.98 2.43
N SER A 51 -8.64 -9.35 3.53
CA SER A 51 -9.20 -9.18 4.89
C SER A 51 -9.24 -7.73 5.32
N ALA A 52 -8.32 -6.89 4.84
CA ALA A 52 -8.35 -5.45 5.08
C ALA A 52 -9.54 -4.78 4.36
N TYR A 53 -9.80 -5.15 3.10
CA TYR A 53 -11.02 -4.73 2.38
C TYR A 53 -12.30 -5.14 3.11
N LEU A 54 -12.36 -6.41 3.54
CA LEU A 54 -13.50 -6.90 4.31
C LEU A 54 -13.68 -6.12 5.62
N ARG A 55 -12.58 -5.86 6.35
CA ARG A 55 -12.63 -5.12 7.62
C ARG A 55 -13.09 -3.69 7.42
N SER A 56 -12.59 -2.97 6.41
CA SER A 56 -13.01 -1.60 6.09
C SER A 56 -14.51 -1.52 5.78
N ALA A 57 -15.05 -2.54 5.09
CA ALA A 57 -16.47 -2.61 4.77
C ALA A 57 -17.35 -2.92 5.99
N THR A 58 -16.87 -3.74 6.94
CA THR A 58 -17.69 -4.28 8.04
C THR A 58 -17.39 -3.67 9.41
N ALA A 59 -16.29 -2.91 9.56
CA ALA A 59 -15.88 -2.33 10.83
C ALA A 59 -15.33 -0.91 10.60
N GLN A 60 -15.95 0.09 11.22
CA GLN A 60 -15.49 1.47 11.16
C GLN A 60 -14.49 1.80 12.27
N GLY A 61 -13.49 2.65 11.95
CA GLY A 61 -12.73 3.43 12.92
C GLY A 61 -13.46 4.71 13.32
N LEU A 62 -12.83 5.55 14.14
CA LEU A 62 -13.35 6.89 14.44
C LEU A 62 -13.53 7.71 13.17
N VAL A 63 -12.59 7.58 12.24
CA VAL A 63 -12.58 8.16 10.90
C VAL A 63 -12.31 7.07 9.87
N THR A 64 -12.58 7.33 8.60
CA THR A 64 -12.36 6.46 7.45
C THR A 64 -11.76 7.26 6.30
N PHE A 65 -11.57 6.66 5.15
CA PHE A 65 -11.28 7.37 3.91
C PHE A 65 -12.56 7.52 3.07
N ASP A 66 -12.63 8.58 2.25
CA ASP A 66 -13.60 8.71 1.17
C ASP A 66 -13.11 8.00 -0.11
N GLU A 67 -13.89 8.07 -1.19
CA GLU A 67 -13.52 7.48 -2.48
C GLU A 67 -12.26 8.09 -3.11
N LYS A 68 -11.89 9.31 -2.71
CA LYS A 68 -10.69 10.03 -3.17
C LYS A 68 -9.48 9.84 -2.24
N GLY A 69 -9.61 8.98 -1.23
CA GLY A 69 -8.55 8.70 -0.25
C GLY A 69 -8.32 9.80 0.78
N ARG A 70 -9.26 10.75 0.95
CA ARG A 70 -9.22 11.79 1.98
C ARG A 70 -9.88 11.29 3.25
N VAL A 71 -9.44 11.80 4.40
CA VAL A 71 -10.06 11.47 5.68
C VAL A 71 -11.49 11.97 5.75
N ALA A 72 -12.40 11.09 6.12
CA ALA A 72 -13.84 11.31 6.20
C ALA A 72 -14.40 10.81 7.54
N PRO A 73 -15.62 11.24 7.93
CA PRO A 73 -16.32 10.71 9.09
C PRO A 73 -16.50 9.19 9.03
N GLY A 74 -16.25 8.53 10.19
CA GLY A 74 -16.54 7.12 10.41
C GLY A 74 -17.54 6.98 11.56
N LEU A 75 -17.11 6.38 12.69
CA LEU A 75 -17.91 6.38 13.93
C LEU A 75 -18.08 7.79 14.51
N ALA A 76 -17.15 8.70 14.27
CA ALA A 76 -17.27 10.09 14.62
C ALA A 76 -17.89 10.89 13.49
N SER A 77 -18.91 11.72 13.78
CA SER A 77 -19.50 12.67 12.84
C SER A 77 -18.60 13.86 12.58
N ARG A 78 -17.82 14.26 13.57
CA ARG A 78 -16.89 15.40 13.53
C ARG A 78 -15.82 15.24 14.59
N TRP A 79 -14.76 15.99 14.43
CA TRP A 79 -13.66 16.07 15.40
C TRP A 79 -13.15 17.51 15.52
N ILE A 80 -12.48 17.80 16.62
CA ILE A 80 -11.78 19.04 16.87
C ILE A 80 -10.36 18.67 17.31
N VAL A 81 -9.38 19.42 16.82
CA VAL A 81 -7.99 19.33 17.25
C VAL A 81 -7.69 20.59 18.05
N ASN A 82 -7.10 20.45 19.22
CA ASN A 82 -6.68 21.60 20.01
C ASN A 82 -5.53 22.35 19.32
N ASP A 83 -5.37 23.64 19.62
CA ASP A 83 -4.40 24.52 18.99
C ASP A 83 -2.95 24.03 19.12
N ASP A 84 -2.64 23.33 20.22
CA ASP A 84 -1.34 22.69 20.45
C ASP A 84 -1.14 21.35 19.72
N GLY A 85 -2.17 20.84 19.03
CA GLY A 85 -2.15 19.57 18.33
C GLY A 85 -2.01 18.34 19.24
N MET A 86 -2.20 18.47 20.57
CA MET A 86 -1.98 17.42 21.55
C MET A 86 -3.25 16.67 21.94
N SER A 87 -4.42 17.15 21.52
CA SER A 87 -5.70 16.51 21.82
C SER A 87 -6.62 16.53 20.60
N TYR A 88 -7.21 15.37 20.33
CA TYR A 88 -8.21 15.13 19.29
C TYR A 88 -9.51 14.70 19.94
N ILE A 89 -10.57 15.51 19.81
CA ILE A 89 -11.87 15.29 20.42
C ILE A 89 -12.87 14.86 19.35
N PHE A 90 -13.38 13.65 19.45
CA PHE A 90 -14.28 13.03 18.49
C PHE A 90 -15.70 12.96 19.03
N ARG A 91 -16.69 13.48 18.29
CA ARG A 91 -18.11 13.33 18.60
C ARG A 91 -18.69 12.16 17.83
N LEU A 92 -19.11 11.10 18.51
CA LEU A 92 -19.67 9.90 17.93
C LEU A 92 -21.06 10.13 17.34
N ASN A 93 -21.34 9.46 16.23
CA ASN A 93 -22.67 9.32 15.64
C ASN A 93 -23.61 8.51 16.55
N LYS A 94 -24.91 8.62 16.31
CA LYS A 94 -25.87 7.60 16.76
C LYS A 94 -25.67 6.37 15.85
N ALA A 95 -24.99 5.36 16.36
CA ALA A 95 -24.69 4.14 15.63
C ALA A 95 -24.97 2.90 16.49
N ARG A 96 -25.13 1.75 15.83
CA ARG A 96 -25.26 0.44 16.46
C ARG A 96 -24.21 -0.51 15.94
N TRP A 97 -23.81 -1.43 16.75
CA TRP A 97 -23.07 -2.59 16.32
C TRP A 97 -23.95 -3.48 15.45
N ASN A 98 -23.39 -4.28 14.58
CA ASN A 98 -24.14 -5.21 13.74
C ASN A 98 -24.93 -6.28 14.54
N ASP A 99 -24.67 -6.40 15.84
CA ASP A 99 -25.47 -7.21 16.79
C ASP A 99 -26.67 -6.43 17.38
N GLY A 100 -26.96 -5.22 16.89
CA GLY A 100 -28.08 -4.37 17.30
C GLY A 100 -27.87 -3.49 18.52
N ARG A 101 -26.78 -3.67 19.28
CA ARG A 101 -26.50 -2.86 20.47
C ARG A 101 -26.07 -1.44 20.14
N GLU A 102 -26.50 -0.49 20.95
CA GLU A 102 -26.12 0.91 20.79
C GLU A 102 -24.63 1.12 21.11
N LEU A 103 -23.96 1.92 20.29
CA LEU A 103 -22.55 2.25 20.42
C LEU A 103 -22.41 3.44 21.39
N ASN A 104 -21.51 3.35 22.37
CA ASN A 104 -21.21 4.41 23.30
C ASN A 104 -19.71 4.71 23.38
N ALA A 105 -19.37 5.92 23.88
CA ALA A 105 -17.99 6.39 23.92
C ALA A 105 -17.08 5.56 24.82
N GLN A 106 -17.60 5.03 25.94
CA GLN A 106 -16.79 4.23 26.85
C GLN A 106 -16.34 2.92 26.20
N GLU A 107 -17.23 2.22 25.52
CA GLU A 107 -16.91 0.98 24.82
C GLU A 107 -15.94 1.26 23.65
N VAL A 108 -16.18 2.33 22.86
CA VAL A 108 -15.29 2.75 21.78
C VAL A 108 -13.88 3.06 22.29
N ALA A 109 -13.76 3.82 23.38
CA ALA A 109 -12.46 4.14 23.97
C ALA A 109 -11.73 2.89 24.47
N GLN A 110 -12.42 1.93 25.08
CA GLN A 110 -11.83 0.66 25.52
C GLN A 110 -11.36 -0.20 24.35
N LEU A 111 -12.19 -0.33 23.30
CA LEU A 111 -11.83 -1.10 22.11
C LEU A 111 -10.65 -0.47 21.35
N LEU A 112 -10.65 0.87 21.20
CA LEU A 112 -9.57 1.59 20.57
C LEU A 112 -8.26 1.48 21.37
N THR A 113 -8.31 1.62 22.70
CA THR A 113 -7.14 1.43 23.58
C THR A 113 -6.54 0.04 23.41
N ARG A 114 -7.39 -1.00 23.42
CA ARG A 114 -6.94 -2.39 23.18
C ARG A 114 -6.28 -2.52 21.80
N ARG A 115 -6.94 -1.97 20.77
CA ARG A 115 -6.42 -2.08 19.40
C ARG A 115 -5.09 -1.36 19.23
N ILE A 116 -4.93 -0.16 19.80
CA ILE A 116 -3.66 0.56 19.83
C ILE A 116 -2.57 -0.28 20.52
N SER A 117 -2.89 -0.90 21.65
CA SER A 117 -1.95 -1.76 22.39
C SER A 117 -1.50 -2.98 21.57
N GLU A 118 -2.39 -3.59 20.79
CA GLU A 118 -2.06 -4.69 19.88
C GLU A 118 -1.15 -4.21 18.73
N LEU A 119 -1.50 -3.09 18.10
CA LEU A 119 -0.77 -2.52 16.96
C LEU A 119 0.61 -1.96 17.35
N LYS A 120 0.80 -1.51 18.60
CA LYS A 120 2.11 -1.09 19.14
C LYS A 120 3.18 -2.18 19.04
N LYS A 121 2.81 -3.44 18.99
CA LYS A 121 3.76 -4.58 18.85
C LYS A 121 4.27 -4.75 17.41
N GLY A 122 3.64 -4.12 16.43
CA GLY A 122 3.95 -4.21 15.01
C GLY A 122 4.73 -3.03 14.46
N ARG A 123 4.58 -2.83 13.15
CA ARG A 123 5.26 -1.75 12.40
C ARG A 123 4.80 -0.34 12.80
N LEU A 124 3.58 -0.19 13.32
CA LEU A 124 3.02 1.08 13.78
C LEU A 124 3.46 1.44 15.22
N GLY A 125 4.30 0.62 15.84
CA GLY A 125 4.66 0.76 17.26
C GLY A 125 5.25 2.11 17.61
N SER A 126 6.20 2.60 16.82
CA SER A 126 6.87 3.89 17.04
C SER A 126 5.89 5.06 16.94
N GLU A 127 5.02 5.05 15.93
CA GLU A 127 3.99 6.07 15.73
C GLU A 127 2.97 6.08 16.86
N LEU A 128 2.46 4.91 17.21
CA LEU A 128 1.43 4.78 18.26
C LEU A 128 1.97 5.05 19.67
N ALA A 129 3.30 5.07 19.87
CA ALA A 129 3.90 5.43 21.15
C ALA A 129 3.62 6.89 21.57
N VAL A 130 3.35 7.78 20.60
CA VAL A 130 2.97 9.17 20.83
C VAL A 130 1.58 9.29 21.45
N ILE A 131 0.70 8.29 21.27
CA ILE A 131 -0.63 8.29 21.93
C ILE A 131 -0.43 8.03 23.42
N ASP A 132 -0.79 9.03 24.23
CA ASP A 132 -0.78 8.96 25.69
C ASP A 132 -1.96 8.10 26.19
N ARG A 133 -3.19 8.54 25.92
CA ARG A 133 -4.39 7.83 26.34
C ARG A 133 -5.62 8.15 25.49
N VAL A 134 -6.60 7.26 25.54
CA VAL A 134 -7.92 7.41 24.93
C VAL A 134 -8.94 7.47 26.06
N VAL A 135 -9.76 8.50 26.10
CA VAL A 135 -10.70 8.78 27.20
C VAL A 135 -12.11 8.99 26.67
N ALA A 136 -13.09 8.36 27.27
CA ALA A 136 -14.49 8.72 27.10
C ALA A 136 -14.81 9.93 28.00
N MET A 137 -15.15 11.08 27.41
CA MET A 137 -15.47 12.30 28.14
C MET A 137 -16.95 12.34 28.55
N THR A 138 -17.83 11.94 27.63
CA THR A 138 -19.29 11.83 27.84
C THR A 138 -19.79 10.60 27.10
N GLY A 139 -21.09 10.31 27.15
CA GLY A 139 -21.68 9.15 26.44
C GLY A 139 -21.41 9.10 24.92
N LYS A 140 -21.04 10.24 24.30
CA LYS A 140 -20.83 10.36 22.85
C LYS A 140 -19.53 11.07 22.46
N VAL A 141 -18.62 11.32 23.39
CA VAL A 141 -17.38 12.04 23.13
C VAL A 141 -16.17 11.19 23.54
N VAL A 142 -15.26 10.96 22.60
CA VAL A 142 -13.98 10.29 22.85
C VAL A 142 -12.87 11.29 22.59
N GLU A 143 -11.91 11.37 23.50
CA GLU A 143 -10.70 12.17 23.38
C GLU A 143 -9.48 11.26 23.24
N ILE A 144 -8.60 11.58 22.28
CA ILE A 144 -7.26 10.98 22.16
C ILE A 144 -6.26 12.04 22.56
N ARG A 145 -5.51 11.80 23.63
CA ARG A 145 -4.43 12.68 24.10
C ARG A 145 -3.08 12.17 23.62
N LEU A 146 -2.24 13.10 23.22
CA LEU A 146 -0.91 12.84 22.69
C LEU A 146 0.18 13.40 23.59
N LYS A 147 1.37 12.82 23.53
CA LYS A 147 2.60 13.32 24.18
C LYS A 147 3.28 14.41 23.37
N ALA A 148 3.05 14.41 22.06
CA ALA A 148 3.53 15.40 21.10
C ALA A 148 2.55 15.52 19.93
N PRO A 149 2.48 16.65 19.18
CA PRO A 149 1.58 16.83 18.06
C PRO A 149 1.79 15.78 16.98
N MET A 150 0.70 15.25 16.39
CA MET A 150 0.72 14.25 15.33
C MET A 150 -0.26 14.66 14.21
N PRO A 151 0.14 15.52 13.26
CA PRO A 151 -0.76 16.05 12.23
C PRO A 151 -1.43 14.97 11.37
N TYR A 152 -0.79 13.82 11.20
CA TYR A 152 -1.27 12.66 10.42
C TYR A 152 -2.03 11.62 11.25
N LEU A 153 -2.41 11.92 12.50
CA LEU A 153 -3.16 10.98 13.36
C LEU A 153 -4.46 10.51 12.71
N LEU A 154 -5.17 11.39 12.04
CA LEU A 154 -6.43 11.06 11.37
C LEU A 154 -6.22 10.06 10.23
N GLU A 155 -5.16 10.22 9.43
CA GLU A 155 -4.81 9.26 8.38
C GLU A 155 -4.51 7.88 8.97
N LEU A 156 -3.79 7.85 10.08
CA LEU A 156 -3.47 6.62 10.79
C LEU A 156 -4.75 5.93 11.32
N LEU A 157 -5.66 6.70 11.95
CA LEU A 157 -6.92 6.18 12.49
C LEU A 157 -7.92 5.75 11.41
N ALA A 158 -7.76 6.19 10.16
CA ALA A 158 -8.59 5.80 9.03
C ALA A 158 -8.16 4.47 8.39
N LEU A 159 -7.00 3.92 8.78
CA LEU A 159 -6.52 2.63 8.27
C LEU A 159 -7.45 1.48 8.68
N PRO A 160 -7.57 0.42 7.85
CA PRO A 160 -8.40 -0.75 8.16
C PRO A 160 -8.11 -1.38 9.53
N GLU A 161 -6.85 -1.32 9.95
CA GLU A 161 -6.39 -1.82 11.24
C GLU A 161 -7.12 -1.18 12.42
N PHE A 162 -7.62 0.05 12.29
CA PHE A 162 -8.35 0.77 13.33
C PHE A 162 -9.87 0.59 13.28
N GLY A 163 -10.41 -0.16 12.32
CA GLY A 163 -11.80 -0.57 12.33
C GLY A 163 -12.11 -1.35 13.63
N LEU A 164 -13.10 -0.94 14.40
CA LEU A 164 -13.41 -1.52 15.71
C LEU A 164 -14.30 -2.74 15.57
N LEU A 165 -13.94 -3.80 16.29
CA LEU A 165 -14.70 -5.05 16.35
C LEU A 165 -15.07 -5.33 17.81
N ARG A 166 -16.34 -5.58 18.06
CA ARG A 166 -16.89 -6.01 19.32
C ARG A 166 -17.33 -7.47 19.21
N ARG A 167 -16.62 -8.40 19.87
CA ARG A 167 -16.90 -9.86 19.77
C ARG A 167 -17.03 -10.36 18.32
N GLY A 168 -16.22 -9.82 17.40
CA GLY A 168 -16.27 -10.14 15.98
C GLY A 168 -17.30 -9.36 15.16
N ALA A 169 -18.23 -8.64 15.76
CA ALA A 169 -19.16 -7.76 15.08
C ALA A 169 -18.57 -6.34 14.95
N GLY A 170 -18.67 -5.76 13.76
CA GLY A 170 -18.32 -4.37 13.49
C GLY A 170 -19.54 -3.46 13.51
N SER A 171 -19.34 -2.22 13.13
CA SER A 171 -20.36 -1.20 12.91
C SER A 171 -20.15 -0.55 11.53
N GLY A 172 -19.61 -1.32 10.59
CA GLY A 172 -19.29 -0.83 9.27
C GLY A 172 -20.51 -0.56 8.39
N PRO A 173 -20.30 0.12 7.26
CA PRO A 173 -21.36 0.47 6.33
C PRO A 173 -21.95 -0.75 5.62
N MET A 174 -21.31 -1.91 5.72
CA MET A 174 -21.78 -3.16 5.10
C MET A 174 -21.81 -4.31 6.08
N GLN A 175 -22.73 -5.25 5.85
CA GLN A 175 -22.76 -6.55 6.52
C GLN A 175 -22.24 -7.63 5.58
N ALA A 176 -21.46 -8.56 6.11
CA ALA A 176 -20.86 -9.64 5.34
C ALA A 176 -21.46 -10.99 5.71
N LYS A 177 -21.75 -11.79 4.68
CA LYS A 177 -22.15 -13.20 4.79
C LYS A 177 -21.17 -14.06 4.01
N LYS A 178 -20.70 -15.14 4.61
CA LYS A 178 -19.83 -16.11 3.93
C LYS A 178 -20.59 -16.85 2.84
N LEU A 179 -20.03 -16.89 1.62
CA LEU A 179 -20.57 -17.59 0.47
C LEU A 179 -19.47 -18.50 -0.12
N GLY A 180 -19.37 -19.74 0.37
CA GLY A 180 -18.29 -20.64 0.00
C GLY A 180 -16.91 -20.06 0.38
N GLN A 181 -16.07 -19.78 -0.62
CA GLN A 181 -14.75 -19.15 -0.45
C GLN A 181 -14.80 -17.61 -0.58
N ALA A 182 -15.97 -17.04 -0.90
CA ALA A 182 -16.20 -15.62 -1.04
C ALA A 182 -16.90 -15.03 0.19
N MET A 183 -16.93 -13.69 0.24
CA MET A 183 -17.76 -12.92 1.16
C MET A 183 -18.74 -12.09 0.35
N GLN A 184 -20.03 -12.26 0.59
CA GLN A 184 -21.07 -11.40 0.06
C GLN A 184 -21.32 -10.27 1.07
N LEU A 185 -21.24 -9.02 0.59
CA LEU A 185 -21.46 -7.83 1.38
C LEU A 185 -22.70 -7.11 0.88
N ARG A 186 -23.51 -6.60 1.82
CA ARG A 186 -24.68 -5.77 1.56
C ARG A 186 -24.60 -4.51 2.41
N ARG A 187 -25.01 -3.37 1.85
CA ARG A 187 -24.97 -2.09 2.56
C ARG A 187 -26.05 -2.00 3.63
N ASN A 188 -25.74 -1.30 4.70
CA ASN A 188 -26.75 -0.80 5.64
C ASN A 188 -27.35 0.47 5.02
N GLU A 189 -28.65 0.50 4.79
CA GLU A 189 -29.42 1.59 4.20
C GLU A 189 -30.49 2.06 5.19
N MET A 190 -31.09 3.22 4.94
CA MET A 190 -32.25 3.68 5.66
C MET A 190 -33.45 3.56 4.73
N ASP A 191 -34.55 2.99 5.22
CA ASP A 191 -35.82 3.01 4.50
C ASP A 191 -36.49 4.40 4.56
N ALA A 192 -37.66 4.54 3.94
CA ALA A 192 -38.41 5.80 3.90
C ALA A 192 -38.84 6.27 5.30
N GLU A 193 -38.97 5.35 6.24
CA GLU A 193 -39.34 5.58 7.65
C GLU A 193 -38.11 5.87 8.53
N GLY A 194 -36.88 5.87 7.97
CA GLY A 194 -35.62 6.10 8.69
C GLY A 194 -35.17 4.91 9.52
N THR A 195 -35.69 3.70 9.24
CA THR A 195 -35.26 2.46 9.89
C THR A 195 -34.07 1.87 9.13
N ALA A 196 -33.06 1.39 9.84
CA ALA A 196 -31.91 0.74 9.24
C ALA A 196 -32.31 -0.62 8.62
N VAL A 197 -32.19 -0.75 7.31
CA VAL A 197 -32.46 -1.95 6.53
C VAL A 197 -31.23 -2.41 5.78
N LEU A 198 -31.23 -3.66 5.34
CA LEU A 198 -30.16 -4.20 4.53
C LEU A 198 -30.51 -4.00 3.03
N GLY A 199 -29.74 -3.19 2.34
CA GLY A 199 -29.94 -2.89 0.91
C GLY A 199 -29.91 -4.13 0.02
N THR A 200 -30.43 -4.02 -1.19
CA THR A 200 -30.48 -5.12 -2.18
C THR A 200 -29.16 -5.31 -2.90
N ALA A 201 -28.46 -4.21 -3.20
CA ALA A 201 -27.18 -4.24 -3.90
C ALA A 201 -26.11 -5.01 -3.11
N THR A 202 -25.33 -5.81 -3.82
CA THR A 202 -24.31 -6.69 -3.23
C THR A 202 -22.92 -6.45 -3.82
N VAL A 203 -21.88 -6.60 -2.99
CA VAL A 203 -20.50 -6.74 -3.43
C VAL A 203 -20.04 -8.15 -3.07
N THR A 204 -19.62 -8.93 -4.05
CA THR A 204 -19.02 -10.24 -3.83
C THR A 204 -17.49 -10.11 -3.82
N LEU A 205 -16.89 -10.20 -2.64
CA LEU A 205 -15.45 -10.13 -2.44
C LEU A 205 -14.82 -11.51 -2.48
N ARG A 206 -13.86 -11.70 -3.37
CA ARG A 206 -13.05 -12.92 -3.52
C ARG A 206 -11.57 -12.57 -3.43
N ARG A 207 -10.73 -13.58 -3.40
CA ARG A 207 -9.28 -13.47 -3.45
C ARG A 207 -8.71 -14.60 -4.27
N GLY A 208 -7.51 -14.40 -4.80
CA GLY A 208 -6.83 -15.40 -5.59
C GLY A 208 -5.44 -14.98 -6.02
N GLU A 209 -4.70 -15.93 -6.59
CA GLU A 209 -3.47 -15.62 -7.31
C GLU A 209 -3.80 -14.88 -8.62
N ALA A 210 -2.88 -14.04 -9.09
CA ALA A 210 -3.12 -13.14 -10.23
C ALA A 210 -3.64 -13.85 -11.48
N SER A 211 -3.10 -15.01 -11.83
CA SER A 211 -3.54 -15.77 -13.01
C SER A 211 -5.01 -16.22 -12.93
N LEU A 212 -5.45 -16.68 -11.76
CA LEU A 212 -6.83 -17.07 -11.52
C LEU A 212 -7.78 -15.87 -11.55
N VAL A 213 -7.37 -14.77 -10.92
CA VAL A 213 -8.15 -13.54 -10.86
C VAL A 213 -8.35 -12.95 -12.26
N LEU A 214 -7.28 -12.88 -13.06
CA LEU A 214 -7.33 -12.44 -14.45
C LEU A 214 -8.18 -13.36 -15.34
N ALA A 215 -8.08 -14.67 -15.17
CA ALA A 215 -8.93 -15.61 -15.91
C ALA A 215 -10.42 -15.37 -15.62
N ARG A 216 -10.80 -15.13 -14.35
CA ARG A 216 -12.19 -14.77 -13.98
C ARG A 216 -12.63 -13.47 -14.63
N TYR A 217 -11.73 -12.47 -14.70
CA TYR A 217 -12.03 -11.19 -15.35
C TYR A 217 -12.31 -11.37 -16.84
N VAL A 218 -11.43 -12.08 -17.55
CA VAL A 218 -11.59 -12.38 -18.99
C VAL A 218 -12.88 -13.16 -19.27
N LEU A 219 -13.28 -14.07 -18.36
CA LEU A 219 -14.52 -14.84 -18.45
C LEU A 219 -15.77 -14.04 -18.01
N GLY A 220 -15.65 -12.74 -17.71
CA GLY A 220 -16.78 -11.92 -17.27
C GLY A 220 -17.31 -12.26 -15.87
N GLN A 221 -16.51 -12.92 -15.04
CA GLN A 221 -16.88 -13.33 -13.68
C GLN A 221 -16.39 -12.37 -12.60
N THR A 222 -15.67 -11.31 -12.99
CA THR A 222 -15.09 -10.28 -12.12
C THR A 222 -15.29 -8.93 -12.78
N ASP A 223 -15.63 -7.92 -12.00
CA ASP A 223 -15.87 -6.55 -12.47
C ASP A 223 -14.75 -5.62 -12.04
N LEU A 224 -14.09 -5.93 -10.92
CA LEU A 224 -12.96 -5.17 -10.37
C LEU A 224 -11.88 -6.12 -9.87
N ILE A 225 -10.64 -5.86 -10.29
CA ILE A 225 -9.44 -6.50 -9.73
C ILE A 225 -8.68 -5.48 -8.91
N GLU A 226 -8.35 -5.83 -7.67
CA GLU A 226 -7.57 -5.04 -6.74
C GLU A 226 -6.26 -5.74 -6.33
N GLY A 227 -5.29 -4.96 -5.83
CA GLY A 227 -4.05 -5.50 -5.28
C GLY A 227 -2.97 -5.77 -6.32
N GLY A 228 -3.09 -5.18 -7.50
CA GLY A 228 -2.09 -5.27 -8.55
C GLY A 228 -0.77 -4.60 -8.18
N ARG A 229 0.36 -5.28 -8.49
CA ARG A 229 1.73 -4.83 -8.24
C ARG A 229 2.62 -5.11 -9.44
N PHE A 230 3.87 -4.59 -9.42
CA PHE A 230 4.82 -4.74 -10.52
C PHE A 230 5.09 -6.22 -10.90
N GLU A 231 5.14 -7.13 -9.93
CA GLU A 231 5.44 -8.54 -10.18
C GLU A 231 4.38 -9.29 -10.97
N THR A 232 3.13 -8.79 -10.91
CA THR A 232 1.99 -9.38 -11.62
C THR A 232 1.57 -8.59 -12.85
N PHE A 233 2.07 -7.38 -13.03
CA PHE A 233 1.70 -6.47 -14.12
C PHE A 233 1.84 -7.09 -15.53
N PRO A 234 2.93 -7.81 -15.89
CA PRO A 234 3.05 -8.38 -17.23
C PRO A 234 1.99 -9.44 -17.58
N LEU A 235 1.24 -9.93 -16.59
CA LEU A 235 0.12 -10.85 -16.86
C LEU A 235 -1.06 -10.16 -17.53
N LEU A 236 -1.18 -8.83 -17.42
CA LEU A 236 -2.25 -8.05 -18.07
C LEU A 236 -2.14 -8.13 -19.59
N GLU A 237 -0.93 -8.02 -20.13
CA GLU A 237 -0.65 -8.20 -21.57
C GLU A 237 -1.00 -9.63 -22.02
N ALA A 238 -0.53 -10.64 -21.28
CA ALA A 238 -0.81 -12.05 -21.56
C ALA A 238 -2.31 -12.37 -21.52
N ALA A 239 -3.06 -11.71 -20.64
CA ALA A 239 -4.52 -11.81 -20.53
C ALA A 239 -5.28 -10.92 -21.52
N LYS A 240 -4.56 -10.12 -22.34
CA LYS A 240 -5.11 -9.16 -23.32
C LYS A 240 -6.09 -8.17 -22.67
N ILE A 241 -5.76 -7.69 -21.49
CA ILE A 241 -6.54 -6.64 -20.81
C ILE A 241 -6.35 -5.31 -21.56
N ASN A 242 -7.44 -4.62 -21.87
CA ASN A 242 -7.36 -3.34 -22.56
C ASN A 242 -6.71 -2.27 -21.66
N ALA A 243 -5.90 -1.41 -22.24
CA ALA A 243 -5.20 -0.37 -21.50
C ALA A 243 -6.13 0.61 -20.77
N ASN A 244 -7.31 0.89 -21.34
CA ASN A 244 -8.33 1.76 -20.72
C ASN A 244 -9.08 1.12 -19.53
N GLU A 245 -8.90 -0.17 -19.31
CA GLU A 245 -9.42 -0.89 -18.14
C GLU A 245 -8.40 -0.93 -16.99
N ILE A 246 -7.14 -0.58 -17.29
CA ILE A 246 -6.06 -0.57 -16.30
C ILE A 246 -5.98 0.81 -15.65
N GLN A 247 -6.15 0.86 -14.35
CA GLN A 247 -6.04 2.07 -13.56
C GLN A 247 -4.79 2.01 -12.68
N PHE A 248 -4.01 3.08 -12.67
CA PHE A 248 -2.82 3.23 -11.82
C PHE A 248 -3.09 4.22 -10.70
N ASP A 249 -2.67 3.85 -9.49
CA ASP A 249 -2.65 4.72 -8.34
C ASP A 249 -1.24 5.27 -8.11
N ALA A 250 -1.12 6.59 -8.10
CA ALA A 250 0.12 7.28 -7.79
C ALA A 250 0.38 7.27 -6.28
N VAL A 251 0.79 6.12 -5.75
CA VAL A 251 0.99 5.94 -4.31
C VAL A 251 2.39 6.33 -3.87
N PRO A 252 2.55 7.09 -2.78
CA PRO A 252 3.84 7.32 -2.16
C PRO A 252 4.31 6.06 -1.39
N GLY A 253 5.63 5.90 -1.25
CA GLY A 253 6.18 4.77 -0.49
C GLY A 253 7.61 4.44 -0.85
N LEU A 254 8.05 3.25 -0.47
CA LEU A 254 9.41 2.74 -0.69
C LEU A 254 9.39 1.61 -1.71
N PHE A 255 10.15 1.78 -2.79
CA PHE A 255 10.45 0.73 -3.76
C PHE A 255 11.94 0.75 -4.08
N GLY A 256 12.66 -0.28 -3.65
CA GLY A 256 14.11 -0.36 -3.78
C GLY A 256 14.72 -1.58 -3.09
N LEU A 257 16.04 -1.66 -3.09
CA LEU A 257 16.79 -2.77 -2.52
C LEU A 257 17.29 -2.43 -1.12
N MET A 258 16.90 -3.21 -0.12
CA MET A 258 17.41 -3.12 1.26
C MET A 258 18.51 -4.15 1.47
N VAL A 259 19.62 -3.74 2.07
CA VAL A 259 20.66 -4.64 2.55
C VAL A 259 20.15 -5.31 3.82
N VAL A 260 19.95 -6.63 3.77
CA VAL A 260 19.45 -7.42 4.92
C VAL A 260 20.50 -8.33 5.53
N GLN A 261 21.59 -8.57 4.79
CA GLN A 261 22.77 -9.26 5.30
C GLN A 261 24.03 -8.60 4.74
N ALA A 262 24.79 -7.96 5.60
CA ALA A 262 26.03 -7.30 5.22
C ALA A 262 27.20 -8.29 5.33
N GLY A 263 27.46 -9.06 4.25
CA GLY A 263 28.75 -9.74 4.08
C GLY A 263 29.89 -8.74 3.83
N PRO A 264 31.16 -9.17 3.76
CA PRO A 264 32.31 -8.27 3.64
C PRO A 264 32.18 -7.23 2.53
N PHE A 265 31.63 -7.63 1.37
CA PHE A 265 31.42 -6.74 0.23
C PHE A 265 30.38 -5.65 0.52
N LEU A 266 29.19 -6.02 1.04
CA LEU A 266 28.12 -5.07 1.32
C LEU A 266 28.33 -4.29 2.64
N ALA A 267 29.22 -4.72 3.51
CA ALA A 267 29.61 -3.94 4.70
C ALA A 267 30.35 -2.64 4.30
N ASN A 268 31.06 -2.65 3.17
CA ASN A 268 31.75 -1.46 2.66
C ASN A 268 30.76 -0.51 1.99
N LYS A 269 30.74 0.76 2.42
CA LYS A 269 29.87 1.82 1.88
C LYS A 269 30.11 2.09 0.40
N ASP A 270 31.40 2.12 -0.02
CA ASP A 270 31.75 2.45 -1.41
C ASP A 270 31.23 1.39 -2.37
N ASN A 271 31.20 0.12 -1.95
CA ASN A 271 30.62 -0.97 -2.74
C ASN A 271 29.09 -0.82 -2.86
N ARG A 272 28.40 -0.41 -1.79
CA ARG A 272 26.96 -0.10 -1.87
C ARG A 272 26.71 1.10 -2.77
N THR A 273 27.58 2.11 -2.73
CA THR A 273 27.54 3.26 -3.65
C THR A 273 27.73 2.81 -5.09
N ALA A 274 28.69 1.91 -5.35
CA ALA A 274 28.91 1.36 -6.69
C ALA A 274 27.67 0.60 -7.22
N ILE A 275 27.00 -0.19 -6.38
CA ILE A 275 25.70 -0.84 -6.74
C ILE A 275 24.65 0.22 -7.07
N ALA A 276 24.49 1.26 -6.24
CA ALA A 276 23.51 2.33 -6.47
C ALA A 276 23.75 3.10 -7.78
N MET A 277 25.04 3.34 -8.11
CA MET A 277 25.49 3.98 -9.36
C MET A 277 25.24 3.09 -10.59
N ALA A 278 25.45 1.78 -10.49
CA ALA A 278 25.33 0.84 -11.60
C ALA A 278 23.89 0.70 -12.12
N ILE A 279 22.90 0.87 -11.26
CA ILE A 279 21.47 0.68 -11.60
C ILE A 279 20.99 1.80 -12.54
N ASP A 280 20.63 1.43 -13.76
CA ASP A 280 19.98 2.29 -14.74
C ASP A 280 18.46 2.28 -14.51
N ARG A 281 18.01 3.14 -13.59
CA ARG A 281 16.60 3.21 -13.15
C ARG A 281 15.63 3.47 -14.29
N PRO A 282 15.83 4.49 -15.15
CA PRO A 282 14.95 4.69 -16.31
C PRO A 282 14.81 3.44 -17.17
N LYS A 283 15.96 2.82 -17.56
CA LYS A 283 15.96 1.62 -18.41
C LYS A 283 15.33 0.40 -17.72
N LEU A 284 15.45 0.30 -16.40
CA LEU A 284 14.81 -0.76 -15.62
C LEU A 284 13.27 -0.60 -15.62
N LEU A 285 12.77 0.63 -15.47
CA LEU A 285 11.33 0.90 -15.41
C LEU A 285 10.68 0.84 -16.80
N THR A 286 11.34 1.34 -17.85
CA THR A 286 10.82 1.27 -19.23
C THR A 286 10.64 -0.17 -19.72
N ALA A 287 11.29 -1.16 -19.09
CA ALA A 287 11.06 -2.57 -19.39
C ALA A 287 9.65 -3.07 -19.06
N PHE A 288 8.85 -2.27 -18.35
CA PHE A 288 7.46 -2.56 -18.01
C PHE A 288 6.45 -1.80 -18.88
N ASP A 289 6.94 -0.88 -19.72
CA ASP A 289 6.10 -0.02 -20.57
C ASP A 289 5.01 0.76 -19.81
N ILE A 290 5.36 1.27 -18.62
CA ILE A 290 4.46 2.05 -17.76
C ILE A 290 4.94 3.50 -17.72
N VAL A 291 4.32 4.36 -18.51
CA VAL A 291 4.71 5.79 -18.64
C VAL A 291 4.64 6.55 -17.30
N ALA A 292 3.71 6.18 -16.42
CA ALA A 292 3.53 6.85 -15.13
C ALA A 292 4.49 6.38 -14.03
N TRP A 293 5.25 5.30 -14.26
CA TRP A 293 6.16 4.77 -13.23
C TRP A 293 7.47 5.56 -13.21
N ARG A 294 7.69 6.32 -12.11
CA ARG A 294 8.81 7.25 -11.98
C ARG A 294 9.90 6.71 -11.08
N GLU A 295 11.15 6.89 -11.50
CA GLU A 295 12.32 6.58 -10.69
C GLU A 295 12.49 7.59 -9.53
N THR A 296 13.18 7.13 -8.48
CA THR A 296 13.64 7.98 -7.38
C THR A 296 15.04 7.58 -6.91
N VAL A 297 15.76 8.55 -6.39
CA VAL A 297 17.06 8.38 -5.72
C VAL A 297 17.03 8.84 -4.26
N THR A 298 15.89 9.41 -3.80
CA THR A 298 15.68 9.91 -2.45
C THR A 298 14.94 8.89 -1.58
N LEU A 299 15.14 8.95 -0.27
CA LEU A 299 14.44 8.07 0.69
C LEU A 299 13.00 8.54 0.93
N VAL A 300 12.82 9.83 1.06
CA VAL A 300 11.53 10.48 1.28
C VAL A 300 11.14 11.26 0.02
N PRO A 301 9.91 11.13 -0.48
CA PRO A 301 9.46 11.88 -1.65
C PRO A 301 9.62 13.40 -1.49
N GLU A 302 10.14 14.07 -2.52
CA GLU A 302 10.34 15.53 -2.51
C GLU A 302 9.02 16.30 -2.37
N SER A 303 7.91 15.72 -2.80
CA SER A 303 6.56 16.30 -2.72
C SER A 303 5.87 16.13 -1.36
N LEU A 304 6.52 15.43 -0.40
CA LEU A 304 5.87 15.16 0.89
C LEU A 304 5.78 16.44 1.74
N PRO A 305 4.61 16.75 2.32
CA PRO A 305 4.47 17.89 3.24
C PRO A 305 5.41 17.78 4.44
N ASN A 306 5.87 18.93 4.95
CA ASN A 306 6.74 19.02 6.14
C ASN A 306 8.04 18.18 6.01
N ARG A 307 8.55 18.00 4.80
CA ARG A 307 9.88 17.46 4.54
C ARG A 307 10.90 18.61 4.54
N ALA A 308 12.07 18.36 5.11
CA ALA A 308 13.20 19.28 4.95
C ALA A 308 13.73 19.23 3.50
N ASP A 309 14.22 20.32 3.01
CA ASP A 309 14.94 20.35 1.73
C ASP A 309 16.31 19.71 1.91
N ILE A 310 16.49 18.49 1.39
CA ILE A 310 17.73 17.72 1.50
C ILE A 310 18.27 17.49 0.10
N ALA A 311 19.58 17.75 -0.03
CA ALA A 311 20.29 17.53 -1.27
C ALA A 311 20.16 16.07 -1.76
N ARG A 312 19.95 15.92 -3.06
CA ARG A 312 20.04 14.60 -3.70
C ARG A 312 21.42 13.97 -3.48
N PRO A 313 21.53 12.64 -3.40
CA PRO A 313 22.81 11.97 -3.21
C PRO A 313 23.80 12.33 -4.30
N ASN A 314 25.03 12.70 -3.93
CA ASN A 314 26.08 13.08 -4.87
C ASN A 314 26.38 12.01 -5.94
N TRP A 315 26.23 10.73 -5.58
CA TRP A 315 26.42 9.62 -6.50
C TRP A 315 25.41 9.60 -7.67
N ALA A 316 24.28 10.28 -7.54
CA ALA A 316 23.25 10.32 -8.58
C ALA A 316 23.47 11.46 -9.60
N ALA A 317 24.30 12.45 -9.29
CA ALA A 317 24.52 13.61 -10.14
C ALA A 317 25.27 13.30 -11.47
N PRO A 318 26.29 12.41 -11.52
CA PRO A 318 26.97 12.10 -12.78
C PRO A 318 26.07 11.38 -13.78
N SER A 319 26.40 11.47 -15.08
CA SER A 319 25.72 10.73 -16.14
C SER A 319 25.80 9.21 -15.92
N MET A 320 24.92 8.44 -16.58
CA MET A 320 24.90 6.97 -16.40
C MET A 320 26.24 6.33 -16.77
N ASP A 321 26.90 6.79 -17.84
CA ASP A 321 28.20 6.26 -18.26
C ASP A 321 29.30 6.59 -17.26
N GLN A 322 29.30 7.81 -16.71
CA GLN A 322 30.21 8.19 -15.64
C GLN A 322 30.00 7.35 -14.38
N ARG A 323 28.73 7.16 -13.98
CA ARG A 323 28.38 6.30 -12.84
C ARG A 323 28.86 4.87 -13.02
N ARG A 324 28.66 4.28 -14.21
CA ARG A 324 29.15 2.93 -14.54
C ARG A 324 30.67 2.84 -14.47
N SER A 325 31.35 3.80 -15.03
CA SER A 325 32.83 3.83 -15.01
C SER A 325 33.37 3.92 -13.56
N MET A 326 32.79 4.80 -12.74
CA MET A 326 33.16 4.96 -11.33
C MET A 326 32.84 3.68 -10.54
N ALA A 327 31.68 3.08 -10.74
CA ALA A 327 31.30 1.84 -10.10
C ALA A 327 32.21 0.69 -10.47
N ALA A 328 32.52 0.51 -11.77
CA ALA A 328 33.43 -0.53 -12.26
C ALA A 328 34.84 -0.38 -11.68
N ALA A 329 35.36 0.84 -11.62
CA ALA A 329 36.67 1.12 -11.01
C ALA A 329 36.70 0.77 -9.52
N ASN A 330 35.64 1.13 -8.77
CA ASN A 330 35.52 0.80 -7.34
C ASN A 330 35.48 -0.72 -7.13
N ILE A 331 34.63 -1.43 -7.88
CA ILE A 331 34.50 -2.89 -7.81
C ILE A 331 35.81 -3.60 -8.15
N ALA A 332 36.52 -3.14 -9.20
CA ALA A 332 37.84 -3.67 -9.55
C ALA A 332 38.88 -3.46 -8.44
N ASN A 333 38.89 -2.28 -7.81
CA ASN A 333 39.77 -1.98 -6.67
C ASN A 333 39.46 -2.91 -5.48
N TRP A 334 38.19 -3.09 -5.16
CA TRP A 334 37.77 -3.98 -4.08
C TRP A 334 38.20 -5.44 -4.36
N LYS A 335 37.99 -5.93 -5.59
CA LYS A 335 38.42 -7.29 -6.01
C LYS A 335 39.93 -7.50 -5.91
N ARG A 336 40.74 -6.49 -6.27
CA ARG A 336 42.18 -6.57 -6.16
C ARG A 336 42.65 -6.71 -4.70
N ALA A 337 41.95 -6.03 -3.79
CA ALA A 337 42.29 -6.04 -2.36
C ALA A 337 41.74 -7.25 -1.59
N ASN A 338 40.59 -7.79 -2.00
CA ASN A 338 39.81 -8.76 -1.22
C ASN A 338 39.49 -10.07 -1.97
N GLY A 339 39.85 -10.18 -3.24
CA GLY A 339 39.55 -11.32 -4.08
C GLY A 339 38.17 -11.26 -4.74
N ALA A 340 37.70 -12.40 -5.25
CA ALA A 340 36.45 -12.50 -5.98
C ALA A 340 35.21 -12.21 -5.10
N ILE A 341 34.21 -11.54 -5.70
CA ILE A 341 32.91 -11.33 -5.09
C ILE A 341 32.05 -12.57 -5.38
N ARG A 342 31.52 -13.20 -4.33
CA ARG A 342 30.49 -14.23 -4.54
C ARG A 342 29.22 -13.59 -5.11
N PRO A 343 28.42 -14.31 -5.90
CA PRO A 343 27.13 -13.80 -6.36
C PRO A 343 26.26 -13.31 -5.20
N LEU A 344 25.73 -12.10 -5.31
CA LEU A 344 24.85 -11.54 -4.29
C LEU A 344 23.43 -12.11 -4.48
N ARG A 345 22.85 -12.61 -3.42
CA ARG A 345 21.49 -13.16 -3.41
C ARG A 345 20.48 -12.04 -3.24
N VAL A 346 19.59 -11.89 -4.22
CA VAL A 346 18.54 -10.86 -4.25
C VAL A 346 17.17 -11.51 -4.09
N ALA A 347 16.52 -11.25 -2.97
CA ALA A 347 15.18 -11.74 -2.71
C ALA A 347 14.13 -10.85 -3.40
N LEU A 348 13.34 -11.46 -4.29
CA LEU A 348 12.25 -10.83 -5.02
C LEU A 348 10.95 -11.62 -4.82
N PRO A 349 9.76 -10.96 -4.87
CA PRO A 349 8.48 -11.65 -4.89
C PRO A 349 8.37 -12.59 -6.10
N ARG A 350 7.43 -13.52 -6.06
CA ARG A 350 7.16 -14.40 -7.20
C ARG A 350 6.39 -13.62 -8.26
N GLY A 351 6.69 -13.86 -9.53
CA GLY A 351 5.95 -13.27 -10.66
C GLY A 351 6.83 -12.98 -11.87
N TYR A 352 6.18 -12.68 -12.98
CA TYR A 352 6.84 -12.38 -14.25
C TYR A 352 7.57 -11.04 -14.19
N GLY A 353 6.96 -10.02 -13.57
CA GLY A 353 7.60 -8.72 -13.40
C GLY A 353 8.90 -8.81 -12.59
N SER A 354 8.94 -9.68 -11.57
CA SER A 354 10.19 -9.95 -10.84
C SER A 354 11.28 -10.59 -11.71
N ARG A 355 10.92 -11.36 -12.74
CA ARG A 355 11.90 -11.91 -13.69
C ARG A 355 12.47 -10.82 -14.58
N ILE A 356 11.60 -9.94 -15.09
CA ILE A 356 12.00 -8.77 -15.91
C ILE A 356 12.92 -7.85 -15.08
N PHE A 357 12.48 -7.49 -13.87
CA PHE A 357 13.26 -6.66 -12.95
C PHE A 357 14.64 -7.27 -12.67
N PHE A 358 14.68 -8.57 -12.33
CA PHE A 358 15.93 -9.28 -12.06
C PHE A 358 16.86 -9.31 -13.26
N ALA A 359 16.35 -9.58 -14.48
CA ALA A 359 17.15 -9.62 -15.69
C ALA A 359 17.83 -8.27 -15.97
N ARG A 360 17.10 -7.15 -15.77
CA ARG A 360 17.66 -5.80 -15.93
C ARG A 360 18.69 -5.49 -14.86
N LEU A 361 18.35 -5.74 -13.59
CA LEU A 361 19.28 -5.54 -12.47
C LEU A 361 20.56 -6.35 -12.64
N ARG A 362 20.45 -7.62 -13.10
CA ARG A 362 21.59 -8.49 -13.37
C ARG A 362 22.48 -7.92 -14.46
N ALA A 363 21.90 -7.44 -15.54
CA ALA A 363 22.65 -6.83 -16.64
C ALA A 363 23.42 -5.59 -16.17
N ASP A 364 22.80 -4.70 -15.40
CA ASP A 364 23.42 -3.49 -14.86
C ASP A 364 24.57 -3.81 -13.90
N LEU A 365 24.40 -4.77 -13.00
CA LEU A 365 25.43 -5.13 -12.03
C LEU A 365 26.56 -5.95 -12.65
N ALA A 366 26.27 -6.83 -13.61
CA ALA A 366 27.28 -7.57 -14.37
C ALA A 366 28.18 -6.63 -15.17
N ALA A 367 27.65 -5.52 -15.71
CA ALA A 367 28.41 -4.52 -16.44
C ALA A 367 29.50 -3.84 -15.60
N VAL A 368 29.38 -3.84 -14.27
CA VAL A 368 30.38 -3.34 -13.34
C VAL A 368 31.12 -4.46 -12.59
N GLY A 369 30.90 -5.72 -12.97
CA GLY A 369 31.61 -6.87 -12.45
C GLY A 369 31.02 -7.47 -11.15
N VAL A 370 29.74 -7.28 -10.87
CA VAL A 370 29.03 -7.89 -9.75
C VAL A 370 27.97 -8.87 -10.28
N ASP A 371 28.11 -10.15 -9.93
CA ASP A 371 27.12 -11.16 -10.24
C ASP A 371 26.04 -11.23 -9.16
N ILE A 372 24.81 -11.52 -9.60
CA ILE A 372 23.67 -11.71 -8.68
C ILE A 372 22.89 -12.98 -9.00
N GLU A 373 22.25 -13.55 -7.98
CA GLU A 373 21.30 -14.67 -8.12
C GLU A 373 19.95 -14.31 -7.48
N ARG A 374 18.86 -14.74 -8.13
CA ARG A 374 17.51 -14.50 -7.61
C ARG A 374 17.11 -15.60 -6.64
N VAL A 375 16.63 -15.21 -5.47
CA VAL A 375 16.08 -16.10 -4.46
C VAL A 375 14.68 -15.62 -4.03
N THR A 376 13.96 -16.43 -3.29
CA THR A 376 12.72 -16.08 -2.61
C THR A 376 13.02 -15.62 -1.18
N ALA A 377 12.11 -14.84 -0.58
CA ALA A 377 12.32 -14.23 0.74
C ALA A 377 12.46 -15.23 1.90
N ASP A 378 12.09 -16.50 1.71
CA ASP A 378 12.26 -17.60 2.65
C ASP A 378 13.66 -18.23 2.60
N ARG A 379 14.50 -17.87 1.61
CA ARG A 379 15.89 -18.29 1.50
C ARG A 379 16.83 -17.22 2.06
N PRO A 380 18.03 -17.59 2.54
CA PRO A 380 19.05 -16.62 2.93
C PRO A 380 19.38 -15.68 1.75
N HIS A 381 19.42 -14.38 1.97
CA HIS A 381 19.64 -13.37 0.95
C HIS A 381 20.41 -12.16 1.48
N ASP A 382 21.09 -11.46 0.57
CA ASP A 382 21.93 -10.31 0.91
C ASP A 382 21.15 -8.99 0.72
N LEU A 383 20.36 -8.95 -0.37
CA LEU A 383 19.50 -7.84 -0.73
C LEU A 383 18.04 -8.31 -0.82
N ARG A 384 17.13 -7.46 -0.43
CA ARG A 384 15.69 -7.72 -0.57
C ARG A 384 15.00 -6.52 -1.20
N LEU A 385 14.13 -6.78 -2.19
CA LEU A 385 13.25 -5.75 -2.71
C LEU A 385 12.21 -5.39 -1.63
N ILE A 386 12.13 -4.11 -1.34
CA ILE A 386 11.09 -3.48 -0.52
C ILE A 386 10.09 -2.84 -1.47
N ASP A 387 8.82 -3.13 -1.30
CA ASP A 387 7.68 -2.54 -2.01
C ASP A 387 6.56 -2.24 -1.00
N LEU A 388 6.63 -1.05 -0.40
CA LEU A 388 5.73 -0.60 0.66
C LEU A 388 5.05 0.71 0.28
N THR A 389 3.72 0.76 0.36
CA THR A 389 2.94 2.00 0.26
C THR A 389 2.96 2.72 1.60
N ALA A 390 3.15 4.03 1.59
CA ALA A 390 3.11 4.85 2.80
C ALA A 390 1.68 4.89 3.36
N GLN A 391 1.56 4.59 4.65
CA GLN A 391 0.27 4.58 5.34
C GLN A 391 -0.18 5.97 5.80
N GLN A 392 0.76 6.92 5.83
CA GLN A 392 0.55 8.29 6.30
C GLN A 392 1.53 9.26 5.65
N SER A 393 1.17 10.54 5.64
CA SER A 393 1.93 11.64 5.02
C SER A 393 3.00 12.19 5.99
N SER A 394 3.94 11.32 6.42
CA SER A 394 5.01 11.69 7.36
C SER A 394 6.37 11.22 6.90
N PRO A 395 7.41 12.09 6.88
CA PRO A 395 8.79 11.65 6.65
C PRO A 395 9.25 10.58 7.64
N ALA A 396 8.82 10.64 8.90
CA ALA A 396 9.17 9.66 9.93
C ALA A 396 8.76 8.23 9.55
N TRP A 397 7.64 8.05 8.83
CA TRP A 397 7.23 6.72 8.36
C TRP A 397 8.31 6.07 7.47
N TYR A 398 8.87 6.82 6.53
CA TYR A 398 9.92 6.32 5.62
C TYR A 398 11.17 5.92 6.38
N LEU A 399 11.60 6.78 7.31
CA LEU A 399 12.82 6.57 8.09
C LEU A 399 12.67 5.39 9.05
N ASP A 400 11.50 5.20 9.66
CA ASP A 400 11.19 4.04 10.50
C ASP A 400 11.29 2.70 9.76
N GLN A 401 10.88 2.66 8.47
CA GLN A 401 11.01 1.43 7.67
C GLN A 401 12.48 1.05 7.40
N LEU A 402 13.40 2.00 7.55
CA LEU A 402 14.85 1.85 7.32
C LEU A 402 15.66 1.80 8.63
N SER A 403 14.99 1.79 9.78
CA SER A 403 15.60 1.75 11.10
C SER A 403 16.37 0.46 11.36
N CYS A 404 17.22 0.46 12.38
CA CYS A 404 18.01 -0.70 12.81
C CYS A 404 17.15 -1.88 13.29
N LYS A 405 15.86 -1.67 13.47
CA LYS A 405 14.89 -2.75 13.71
C LYS A 405 14.65 -3.62 12.46
N PHE A 406 14.83 -3.07 11.24
CA PHE A 406 14.44 -3.73 9.98
C PHE A 406 15.57 -3.86 8.96
N ALA A 407 16.63 -3.02 9.07
CA ALA A 407 17.75 -2.97 8.14
C ALA A 407 19.05 -3.42 8.82
N ALA A 408 19.87 -4.22 8.12
CA ALA A 408 21.17 -4.63 8.62
C ALA A 408 22.23 -3.51 8.54
N ILE A 409 22.10 -2.65 7.55
CA ILE A 409 22.86 -1.42 7.43
C ILE A 409 21.94 -0.26 7.77
N CYS A 410 22.11 0.30 8.94
CA CYS A 410 21.27 1.33 9.54
C CYS A 410 22.12 2.39 10.26
N SER A 411 21.51 3.37 10.88
CA SER A 411 22.16 4.33 11.77
C SER A 411 21.37 4.45 13.07
N ALA A 412 21.95 3.99 14.17
CA ALA A 412 21.36 4.17 15.49
C ALA A 412 21.22 5.67 15.85
N ARG A 413 22.11 6.53 15.30
CA ARG A 413 21.99 7.98 15.43
C ARG A 413 20.73 8.50 14.73
N ALA A 414 20.48 8.05 13.50
CA ALA A 414 19.26 8.43 12.79
C ALA A 414 18.01 7.96 13.55
N ASP A 415 18.02 6.73 14.08
CA ASP A 415 16.91 6.20 14.89
C ASP A 415 16.63 7.06 16.13
N ALA A 416 17.68 7.51 16.81
CA ALA A 416 17.58 8.39 17.98
C ALA A 416 17.00 9.76 17.57
N ILE A 417 17.47 10.36 16.46
CA ILE A 417 16.97 11.63 15.95
C ILE A 417 15.48 11.52 15.54
N VAL A 418 15.07 10.43 14.88
CA VAL A 418 13.66 10.20 14.54
C VAL A 418 12.78 10.08 15.80
N ALA A 419 13.30 9.40 16.84
CA ALA A 419 12.60 9.28 18.12
C ALA A 419 12.47 10.65 18.82
N GLU A 420 13.51 11.48 18.81
CA GLU A 420 13.48 12.84 19.31
C GLU A 420 12.50 13.72 18.53
N ALA A 421 12.58 13.71 17.18
CA ALA A 421 11.67 14.44 16.30
C ALA A 421 10.21 14.11 16.60
N ARG A 422 9.90 12.84 16.87
CA ARG A 422 8.54 12.38 17.16
C ARG A 422 8.00 12.98 18.48
N MET A 423 8.87 13.26 19.44
CA MET A 423 8.50 13.87 20.73
C MET A 423 8.62 15.39 20.75
N THR A 424 9.18 15.98 19.71
CA THR A 424 9.38 17.44 19.59
C THR A 424 8.04 18.11 19.30
N LYS A 425 7.69 19.14 20.08
CA LYS A 425 6.44 19.92 19.92
C LYS A 425 6.56 20.98 18.82
N ASP A 426 7.72 21.60 18.69
CA ASP A 426 7.98 22.58 17.64
C ASP A 426 8.07 21.90 16.28
N MET A 427 7.19 22.32 15.34
CA MET A 427 7.10 21.69 14.01
C MET A 427 8.29 22.03 13.12
N ALA A 428 8.89 23.22 13.25
CA ALA A 428 10.07 23.59 12.47
C ALA A 428 11.30 22.78 12.91
N MET A 429 11.49 22.65 14.22
CA MET A 429 12.55 21.81 14.79
C MET A 429 12.36 20.35 14.39
N ARG A 430 11.11 19.83 14.41
CA ARG A 430 10.80 18.47 13.96
C ARG A 430 11.19 18.23 12.50
N VAL A 431 10.87 19.18 11.60
CA VAL A 431 11.26 19.10 10.18
C VAL A 431 12.79 19.05 10.04
N GLN A 432 13.51 19.88 10.79
CA GLN A 432 14.98 19.89 10.79
C GLN A 432 15.56 18.55 11.28
N LEU A 433 15.05 18.00 12.38
CA LEU A 433 15.50 16.71 12.93
C LEU A 433 15.25 15.57 11.95
N LEU A 434 14.06 15.50 11.35
CA LEU A 434 13.74 14.48 10.34
C LEU A 434 14.64 14.61 9.11
N GLY A 435 14.99 15.84 8.72
CA GLY A 435 15.96 16.11 7.67
C GLY A 435 17.37 15.62 7.99
N GLN A 436 17.84 15.84 9.21
CA GLN A 436 19.13 15.30 9.67
C GLN A 436 19.15 13.78 9.67
N ALA A 437 18.06 13.13 10.13
CA ALA A 437 17.92 11.69 10.12
C ALA A 437 17.88 11.11 8.69
N GLU A 438 17.18 11.78 7.75
CA GLU A 438 17.15 11.39 6.34
C GLU A 438 18.54 11.48 5.71
N ALA A 439 19.27 12.57 5.92
CA ALA A 439 20.62 12.74 5.40
C ALA A 439 21.59 11.67 5.96
N GLU A 440 21.48 11.36 7.22
CA GLU A 440 22.25 10.30 7.89
C GLU A 440 21.98 8.94 7.25
N LEU A 441 20.69 8.52 7.14
CA LEU A 441 20.29 7.25 6.51
C LEU A 441 20.66 7.19 5.03
N GLN A 442 20.46 8.29 4.27
CA GLN A 442 20.87 8.39 2.87
C GLN A 442 22.36 8.13 2.71
N SER A 443 23.17 8.62 3.68
CA SER A 443 24.62 8.42 3.67
C SER A 443 25.04 6.97 3.87
N THR A 444 24.20 6.13 4.50
CA THR A 444 24.53 4.71 4.75
C THR A 444 24.38 3.83 3.53
N LEU A 445 23.47 4.18 2.60
CA LEU A 445 23.05 3.30 1.49
C LEU A 445 22.66 1.89 1.94
N GLY A 446 22.09 1.77 3.13
CA GLY A 446 21.46 0.52 3.60
C GLY A 446 20.17 0.18 2.82
N PHE A 447 19.57 1.20 2.21
CA PHE A 447 18.51 1.09 1.23
C PHE A 447 18.90 1.85 -0.05
N ILE A 448 18.73 1.20 -1.19
CA ILE A 448 18.99 1.75 -2.52
C ILE A 448 17.64 2.01 -3.19
N PRO A 449 17.15 3.26 -3.22
CA PRO A 449 15.86 3.59 -3.83
C PRO A 449 15.91 3.41 -5.34
N ILE A 450 14.80 2.95 -5.92
CA ILE A 450 14.66 2.70 -7.36
C ILE A 450 13.51 3.51 -7.94
N ALA A 451 12.30 3.40 -7.39
CA ALA A 451 11.10 4.04 -7.89
C ALA A 451 10.09 4.28 -6.75
N ASN A 452 8.95 4.88 -7.06
CA ASN A 452 7.76 4.79 -6.22
C ASN A 452 7.11 3.40 -6.38
N PRO A 453 6.36 2.91 -5.38
CA PRO A 453 5.61 1.67 -5.52
C PRO A 453 4.62 1.74 -6.69
N LEU A 454 4.48 0.66 -7.45
CA LEU A 454 3.46 0.53 -8.48
C LEU A 454 2.23 -0.16 -7.90
N ARG A 455 1.07 0.49 -8.02
CA ARG A 455 -0.24 -0.10 -7.70
C ARG A 455 -1.16 0.06 -8.90
N TRP A 456 -1.87 -1.00 -9.23
CA TRP A 456 -2.83 -1.00 -10.32
C TRP A 456 -4.06 -1.84 -9.99
N SER A 457 -5.16 -1.46 -10.60
CA SER A 457 -6.44 -2.19 -10.61
C SER A 457 -6.88 -2.44 -12.05
N VAL A 458 -7.76 -3.41 -12.27
CA VAL A 458 -8.46 -3.59 -13.54
C VAL A 458 -9.94 -3.34 -13.28
N VAL A 459 -10.48 -2.37 -13.98
CA VAL A 459 -11.83 -1.84 -13.76
C VAL A 459 -12.66 -2.06 -15.02
N ARG A 460 -13.74 -2.82 -14.93
CA ARG A 460 -14.63 -3.04 -16.06
C ARG A 460 -15.31 -1.74 -16.44
N PRO A 461 -15.38 -1.38 -17.75
CA PRO A 461 -16.08 -0.19 -18.20
C PRO A 461 -17.54 -0.15 -17.71
N GLY A 462 -17.94 0.99 -17.16
CA GLY A 462 -19.27 1.17 -16.58
C GLY A 462 -19.40 0.84 -15.10
N LEU A 463 -18.33 0.38 -14.43
CA LEU A 463 -18.32 0.24 -12.97
C LEU A 463 -18.30 1.63 -12.33
N LEU A 464 -19.31 1.89 -11.49
CA LEU A 464 -19.44 3.12 -10.72
C LEU A 464 -18.71 3.03 -9.37
N GLY A 465 -18.29 4.18 -8.83
CA GLY A 465 -17.75 4.31 -7.47
C GLY A 465 -16.32 3.83 -7.27
N HIS A 466 -15.57 3.62 -8.36
CA HIS A 466 -14.13 3.34 -8.30
C HIS A 466 -13.34 4.50 -8.92
N PHE A 467 -12.41 5.07 -8.16
CA PHE A 467 -11.59 6.20 -8.57
C PHE A 467 -10.13 6.00 -8.14
N ALA A 468 -9.19 6.28 -9.04
CA ALA A 468 -7.78 6.31 -8.69
C ALA A 468 -7.53 7.31 -7.55
N ASN A 469 -6.71 6.91 -6.58
CA ASN A 469 -6.36 7.78 -5.46
C ASN A 469 -4.92 7.55 -4.97
N GLY A 470 -4.37 8.55 -4.28
CA GLY A 470 -2.98 8.51 -3.80
C GLY A 470 -2.71 7.50 -2.69
N ARG A 471 -3.68 6.69 -2.28
CA ARG A 471 -3.50 5.64 -1.27
C ARG A 471 -3.48 4.24 -1.87
N GLY A 472 -3.98 4.08 -3.13
CA GLY A 472 -4.17 2.77 -3.74
C GLY A 472 -5.12 1.92 -2.93
N TRP A 473 -6.16 2.54 -2.36
CA TRP A 473 -7.12 1.91 -1.47
C TRP A 473 -8.55 2.33 -1.81
N HIS A 474 -9.34 1.38 -2.31
CA HIS A 474 -10.68 1.62 -2.82
C HIS A 474 -11.72 0.90 -1.95
N LEU A 475 -12.56 1.67 -1.28
CA LEU A 475 -13.52 1.15 -0.31
C LEU A 475 -14.74 0.55 -1.00
N LEU A 476 -15.08 -0.69 -0.65
CA LEU A 476 -16.13 -1.49 -1.28
C LEU A 476 -17.54 -0.87 -1.15
N GLN A 477 -17.77 -0.05 -0.11
CA GLN A 477 -19.07 0.59 0.11
C GLN A 477 -19.42 1.66 -0.93
N TYR A 478 -18.48 2.14 -1.71
CA TYR A 478 -18.73 3.12 -2.77
C TYR A 478 -19.03 2.47 -4.13
N LEU A 479 -18.65 1.21 -4.33
CA LEU A 479 -18.82 0.51 -5.60
C LEU A 479 -20.30 0.38 -5.99
N GLY A 480 -20.62 0.56 -7.28
CA GLY A 480 -21.96 0.49 -7.82
C GLY A 480 -22.83 1.72 -7.50
N ARG A 481 -22.23 2.86 -7.13
CA ARG A 481 -22.94 4.12 -6.87
C ARG A 481 -22.38 5.26 -7.68
N ASP A 482 -23.24 6.18 -8.08
CA ASP A 482 -22.79 7.47 -8.59
C ASP A 482 -21.99 8.22 -7.49
N PRO A 483 -20.96 8.98 -7.88
CA PRO A 483 -20.21 9.80 -6.95
C PRO A 483 -21.13 10.84 -6.31
N THR A 484 -21.09 10.96 -4.99
CA THR A 484 -21.84 11.95 -4.20
C THR A 484 -21.09 13.26 -4.10
#